data_846dfd470514e2451dab9cfece0a3945
#
_entry.id   846dfd470514e2451dab9cfece0a3945
#
_cell.length_a   1.000
_cell.length_b   1.000
_cell.length_c   1.000
_cell.angle_alpha   90.00
_cell.angle_beta   90.00
_cell.angle_gamma   90.00
#
_symmetry.space_group_name_H-M   'P 1'
#
loop_
_entity.id
_entity.type
_entity.pdbx_description
1 polymer ?
#
loop_
_entity_poly.entity_id
_entity_poly.type
_entity_poly.pdbx_seq_one_letter_code
_entity_poly.pdbx_strand_id
1 'polypeptide(L)'
;MAGIKIRKARLGDVGAIFAIRSRVRENHLSATELAERGVTKAAFGKWLADGYGMWIADLDGSAAGFAIAIPAEATLWALFVDPDFEGRGVGAALLRTAEEWLFAKGCNDISLTTGADPKNRAHGFYEMHGWHCTGDIDNGDVEYIKSNPSLSLFDF
;
A
#
# COMPACT_ATOMS: atom_id res chain seq x y z
N MET A 1 -10.08 -21.11 -13.33
CA MET A 1 -9.84 -19.66 -13.43
C MET A 1 -9.05 -19.21 -12.22
N ALA A 2 -7.88 -18.68 -12.45
CA ALA A 2 -7.03 -18.24 -11.35
C ALA A 2 -7.52 -16.88 -10.86
N GLY A 3 -7.75 -16.76 -9.56
CA GLY A 3 -8.14 -15.51 -8.94
C GLY A 3 -6.99 -14.84 -8.24
N ILE A 4 -7.22 -13.64 -7.76
CA ILE A 4 -6.27 -12.91 -6.92
C ILE A 4 -6.34 -13.51 -5.52
N LYS A 5 -5.18 -13.86 -4.96
CA LYS A 5 -5.09 -14.37 -3.60
C LYS A 5 -4.23 -13.40 -2.78
N ILE A 6 -4.83 -12.81 -1.76
CA ILE A 6 -4.10 -11.94 -0.84
C ILE A 6 -3.68 -12.78 0.37
N ARG A 7 -2.40 -12.71 0.69
CA ARG A 7 -1.85 -13.42 1.86
C ARG A 7 -0.89 -12.52 2.62
N LYS A 8 -0.65 -12.84 3.86
CA LYS A 8 0.33 -12.11 4.65
C LYS A 8 1.73 -12.38 4.09
N ALA A 9 2.53 -11.33 4.02
CA ALA A 9 3.91 -11.43 3.57
C ALA A 9 4.77 -12.07 4.67
N ARG A 10 5.78 -12.80 4.25
CA ARG A 10 6.78 -13.41 5.12
C ARG A 10 8.14 -12.90 4.72
N LEU A 11 9.14 -13.13 5.55
CA LEU A 11 10.51 -12.67 5.26
C LEU A 11 11.01 -13.16 3.90
N GLY A 12 10.60 -14.36 3.49
CA GLY A 12 10.96 -14.89 2.18
C GLY A 12 10.38 -14.11 0.99
N ASP A 13 9.41 -13.24 1.23
CA ASP A 13 8.79 -12.42 0.17
C ASP A 13 9.55 -11.13 -0.12
N VAL A 14 10.58 -10.81 0.65
CA VAL A 14 11.32 -9.54 0.51
C VAL A 14 11.87 -9.37 -0.91
N GLY A 15 12.40 -10.44 -1.50
CA GLY A 15 12.92 -10.38 -2.87
C GLY A 15 11.85 -9.99 -3.88
N ALA A 16 10.65 -10.56 -3.75
CA ALA A 16 9.53 -10.23 -4.63
C ALA A 16 9.07 -8.78 -4.44
N ILE A 17 9.05 -8.31 -3.20
CA ILE A 17 8.68 -6.92 -2.89
C ILE A 17 9.65 -5.94 -3.54
N PHE A 18 10.97 -6.18 -3.40
CA PHE A 18 11.96 -5.34 -4.04
C PHE A 18 11.83 -5.38 -5.57
N ALA A 19 11.60 -6.56 -6.14
CA ALA A 19 11.45 -6.71 -7.58
C ALA A 19 10.26 -5.90 -8.10
N ILE A 20 9.11 -5.97 -7.41
CA ILE A 20 7.93 -5.20 -7.79
C ILE A 20 8.21 -3.70 -7.66
N ARG A 21 8.78 -3.27 -6.52
CA ARG A 21 9.03 -1.86 -6.25
C ARG A 21 9.97 -1.23 -7.28
N SER A 22 10.95 -1.98 -7.76
CA SER A 22 11.90 -1.48 -8.76
C SER A 22 11.33 -1.46 -10.18
N ARG A 23 10.19 -2.14 -10.43
CA ARG A 23 9.57 -2.19 -11.76
C ARG A 23 8.46 -1.17 -11.97
N VAL A 24 7.94 -0.56 -10.89
CA VAL A 24 6.86 0.42 -11.02
C VAL A 24 7.36 1.66 -11.76
N ARG A 25 6.46 2.26 -12.56
CA ARG A 25 6.79 3.41 -13.41
C ARG A 25 6.71 4.73 -12.68
N GLU A 26 5.74 4.86 -11.78
CA GLU A 26 5.52 6.07 -11.01
C GLU A 26 6.21 5.94 -9.66
N ASN A 27 6.89 6.98 -9.21
CA ASN A 27 7.67 6.97 -7.98
C ASN A 27 8.76 5.89 -7.98
N HIS A 28 9.35 5.65 -9.16
CA HIS A 28 10.36 4.60 -9.32
C HIS A 28 11.58 4.85 -8.44
N LEU A 29 12.03 3.82 -7.75
CA LEU A 29 13.27 3.82 -6.97
C LEU A 29 14.03 2.53 -7.27
N SER A 30 15.33 2.65 -7.49
CA SER A 30 16.18 1.49 -7.68
C SER A 30 16.42 0.78 -6.35
N ALA A 31 16.94 -0.46 -6.40
CA ALA A 31 17.29 -1.19 -5.19
C ALA A 31 18.29 -0.41 -4.32
N THR A 32 19.25 0.26 -4.96
CA THR A 32 20.23 1.08 -4.25
C THR A 32 19.57 2.27 -3.55
N GLU A 33 18.66 2.98 -4.25
CA GLU A 33 17.94 4.10 -3.67
C GLU A 33 17.05 3.67 -2.51
N LEU A 34 16.40 2.50 -2.62
CA LEU A 34 15.59 1.95 -1.54
C LEU A 34 16.45 1.66 -0.31
N ALA A 35 17.61 1.04 -0.51
CA ALA A 35 18.53 0.74 0.58
C ALA A 35 19.01 2.03 1.27
N GLU A 36 19.30 3.07 0.49
CA GLU A 36 19.70 4.37 1.04
C GLU A 36 18.63 5.01 1.89
N ARG A 37 17.36 4.70 1.63
CA ARG A 37 16.22 5.17 2.42
C ARG A 37 15.86 4.24 3.57
N GLY A 38 16.69 3.25 3.86
CA GLY A 38 16.49 2.31 4.95
C GLY A 38 15.57 1.14 4.63
N VAL A 39 15.21 0.96 3.35
CA VAL A 39 14.36 -0.15 2.92
C VAL A 39 15.26 -1.34 2.60
N THR A 40 15.50 -2.17 3.60
CA THR A 40 16.41 -3.31 3.53
C THR A 40 15.72 -4.58 4.03
N LYS A 41 16.31 -5.74 3.76
CA LYS A 41 15.79 -7.00 4.26
C LYS A 41 15.71 -7.03 5.78
N ALA A 42 16.73 -6.47 6.45
CA ALA A 42 16.73 -6.37 7.91
C ALA A 42 15.58 -5.50 8.42
N ALA A 43 15.31 -4.39 7.75
CA ALA A 43 14.19 -3.51 8.09
C ALA A 43 12.85 -4.24 7.97
N PHE A 44 12.67 -5.03 6.90
CA PHE A 44 11.43 -5.82 6.73
C PHE A 44 11.22 -6.79 7.88
N GLY A 45 12.27 -7.47 8.33
CA GLY A 45 12.18 -8.37 9.47
C GLY A 45 11.76 -7.63 10.74
N LYS A 46 12.31 -6.44 10.96
CA LYS A 46 11.95 -5.61 12.10
C LYS A 46 10.48 -5.16 12.01
N TRP A 47 10.04 -4.71 10.84
CA TRP A 47 8.65 -4.26 10.66
C TRP A 47 7.65 -5.40 10.91
N LEU A 48 7.95 -6.60 10.44
CA LEU A 48 7.11 -7.77 10.71
C LEU A 48 7.03 -8.03 12.22
N ALA A 49 8.17 -7.95 12.92
CA ALA A 49 8.22 -8.13 14.37
C ALA A 49 7.48 -7.01 15.11
N ASP A 50 7.50 -5.80 14.57
CA ASP A 50 6.86 -4.64 15.20
C ASP A 50 5.34 -4.58 14.91
N GLY A 51 4.79 -5.56 14.20
CA GLY A 51 3.36 -5.65 13.98
C GLY A 51 2.83 -4.89 12.76
N TYR A 52 3.69 -4.55 11.81
CA TYR A 52 3.23 -3.95 10.55
C TYR A 52 2.37 -4.98 9.79
N GLY A 53 1.33 -4.49 9.12
CA GLY A 53 0.57 -5.31 8.17
C GLY A 53 1.29 -5.32 6.84
N MET A 54 1.59 -6.51 6.34
CA MET A 54 2.28 -6.65 5.06
C MET A 54 1.63 -7.79 4.29
N TRP A 55 1.26 -7.53 3.03
CA TRP A 55 0.55 -8.50 2.21
C TRP A 55 1.15 -8.61 0.83
N ILE A 56 1.04 -9.82 0.27
CA ILE A 56 1.36 -10.12 -1.11
C ILE A 56 0.06 -10.49 -1.82
N ALA A 57 -0.12 -9.98 -3.03
CA ALA A 57 -1.18 -10.42 -3.92
C ALA A 57 -0.56 -11.40 -4.92
N ASP A 58 -1.00 -12.64 -4.89
CA ASP A 58 -0.62 -13.63 -5.89
C ASP A 58 -1.69 -13.70 -6.98
N LEU A 59 -1.27 -13.76 -8.22
CA LEU A 59 -2.13 -13.94 -9.38
C LEU A 59 -1.46 -14.96 -10.29
N ASP A 60 -2.16 -16.06 -10.56
CA ASP A 60 -1.63 -17.16 -11.37
C ASP A 60 -0.30 -17.71 -10.84
N GLY A 61 -0.13 -17.75 -9.52
CA GLY A 61 1.06 -18.26 -8.89
C GLY A 61 2.25 -17.31 -8.85
N SER A 62 2.07 -16.08 -9.31
CA SER A 62 3.11 -15.05 -9.31
C SER A 62 2.76 -13.91 -8.36
N ALA A 63 3.78 -13.36 -7.70
CA ALA A 63 3.59 -12.16 -6.88
C ALA A 63 3.31 -10.98 -7.79
N ALA A 64 2.10 -10.43 -7.71
CA ALA A 64 1.61 -9.37 -8.60
C ALA A 64 1.62 -8.00 -7.95
N GLY A 65 1.67 -7.93 -6.63
CA GLY A 65 1.66 -6.66 -5.91
C GLY A 65 1.86 -6.86 -4.43
N PHE A 66 2.04 -5.77 -3.70
CA PHE A 66 2.18 -5.81 -2.25
C PHE A 66 1.63 -4.54 -1.60
N ALA A 67 1.32 -4.64 -0.31
CA ALA A 67 0.90 -3.50 0.50
C ALA A 67 1.55 -3.60 1.88
N ILE A 68 1.84 -2.45 2.46
CA ILE A 68 2.40 -2.34 3.81
C ILE A 68 1.63 -1.27 4.57
N ALA A 69 1.13 -1.63 5.75
CA ALA A 69 0.38 -0.72 6.63
C ALA A 69 1.05 -0.64 8.00
N ILE A 70 1.07 0.55 8.56
CA ILE A 70 1.65 0.82 9.88
C ILE A 70 0.52 1.20 10.82
N PRO A 71 0.06 0.30 11.71
CA PRO A 71 -1.11 0.57 12.55
C PRO A 71 -0.87 1.68 13.58
N ALA A 72 0.34 1.80 14.10
CA ALA A 72 0.67 2.85 15.08
C ALA A 72 0.53 4.25 14.50
N GLU A 73 0.70 4.39 13.18
CA GLU A 73 0.57 5.67 12.48
C GLU A 73 -0.74 5.77 11.72
N ALA A 74 -1.57 4.74 11.78
CA ALA A 74 -2.83 4.66 11.03
C ALA A 74 -2.63 4.98 9.55
N THR A 75 -1.59 4.41 8.95
CA THR A 75 -1.23 4.75 7.58
C THR A 75 -1.04 3.51 6.70
N LEU A 76 -1.46 3.65 5.44
CA LEU A 76 -1.08 2.73 4.37
C LEU A 76 0.22 3.29 3.78
N TRP A 77 1.33 2.65 4.12
CA TRP A 77 2.66 3.16 3.79
C TRP A 77 3.10 2.82 2.38
N ALA A 78 2.68 1.67 1.85
CA ALA A 78 3.04 1.24 0.50
C ALA A 78 1.91 0.42 -0.13
N LEU A 79 1.69 0.64 -1.41
CA LEU A 79 0.76 -0.12 -2.24
C LEU A 79 1.27 -0.07 -3.67
N PHE A 80 1.77 -1.18 -4.16
CA PHE A 80 2.37 -1.24 -5.50
C PHE A 80 1.94 -2.51 -6.23
N VAL A 81 1.69 -2.35 -7.52
CA VAL A 81 1.31 -3.45 -8.42
C VAL A 81 2.35 -3.57 -9.51
N ASP A 82 2.79 -4.80 -9.78
CA ASP A 82 3.71 -5.07 -10.87
C ASP A 82 3.05 -4.63 -12.19
N PRO A 83 3.76 -3.86 -13.03
CA PRO A 83 3.20 -3.38 -14.30
C PRO A 83 2.59 -4.47 -15.20
N ASP A 84 3.12 -5.68 -15.15
CA ASP A 84 2.60 -6.79 -15.95
C ASP A 84 1.22 -7.27 -15.48
N PHE A 85 0.79 -6.85 -14.30
CA PHE A 85 -0.47 -7.29 -13.70
C PHE A 85 -1.46 -6.13 -13.50
N GLU A 86 -1.17 -4.96 -14.06
CA GLU A 86 -2.07 -3.81 -13.96
C GLU A 86 -3.40 -4.10 -14.65
N GLY A 87 -4.46 -3.42 -14.19
CA GLY A 87 -5.78 -3.53 -14.80
C GLY A 87 -6.52 -4.81 -14.47
N ARG A 88 -6.07 -5.58 -13.49
CA ARG A 88 -6.69 -6.86 -13.11
C ARG A 88 -7.31 -6.87 -11.72
N GLY A 89 -7.37 -5.71 -11.06
CA GLY A 89 -7.98 -5.61 -9.73
C GLY A 89 -7.04 -5.92 -8.57
N VAL A 90 -5.74 -6.09 -8.82
CA VAL A 90 -4.76 -6.40 -7.78
C VAL A 90 -4.65 -5.26 -6.77
N GLY A 91 -4.54 -4.02 -7.24
CA GLY A 91 -4.45 -2.86 -6.37
C GLY A 91 -5.68 -2.68 -5.50
N ALA A 92 -6.87 -2.87 -6.07
CA ALA A 92 -8.13 -2.76 -5.32
C ALA A 92 -8.23 -3.82 -4.23
N ALA A 93 -7.81 -5.05 -4.53
CA ALA A 93 -7.85 -6.14 -3.55
C ALA A 93 -6.88 -5.89 -2.40
N LEU A 94 -5.66 -5.43 -2.69
CA LEU A 94 -4.68 -5.07 -1.67
C LEU A 94 -5.18 -3.90 -0.82
N LEU A 95 -5.73 -2.88 -1.46
CA LEU A 95 -6.23 -1.69 -0.77
C LEU A 95 -7.33 -2.08 0.23
N ARG A 96 -8.30 -2.87 -0.22
CA ARG A 96 -9.38 -3.32 0.65
C ARG A 96 -8.86 -4.09 1.86
N THR A 97 -7.92 -5.01 1.62
CA THR A 97 -7.33 -5.81 2.70
C THR A 97 -6.64 -4.92 3.73
N ALA A 98 -5.84 -3.97 3.28
CA ALA A 98 -5.14 -3.06 4.19
C ALA A 98 -6.10 -2.14 4.94
N GLU A 99 -7.13 -1.60 4.27
CA GLU A 99 -8.15 -0.76 4.91
C GLU A 99 -8.87 -1.52 6.01
N GLU A 100 -9.38 -2.69 5.69
CA GLU A 100 -10.13 -3.51 6.66
C GLU A 100 -9.26 -3.85 7.87
N TRP A 101 -8.00 -4.18 7.64
CA TRP A 101 -7.08 -4.52 8.71
C TRP A 101 -6.79 -3.32 9.62
N LEU A 102 -6.52 -2.14 9.04
CA LEU A 102 -6.28 -0.93 9.82
C LEU A 102 -7.51 -0.53 10.63
N PHE A 103 -8.69 -0.58 10.03
CA PHE A 103 -9.93 -0.27 10.74
C PHE A 103 -10.18 -1.28 11.87
N ALA A 104 -9.89 -2.56 11.64
CA ALA A 104 -10.03 -3.60 12.67
C ALA A 104 -9.05 -3.41 13.83
N LYS A 105 -7.91 -2.73 13.59
CA LYS A 105 -6.96 -2.38 14.64
C LYS A 105 -7.40 -1.19 15.48
N GLY A 106 -8.55 -0.59 15.15
CA GLY A 106 -9.08 0.55 15.88
C GLY A 106 -8.76 1.90 15.28
N CYS A 107 -8.14 1.94 14.11
CA CYS A 107 -7.89 3.22 13.44
C CYS A 107 -9.21 3.79 12.95
N ASN A 108 -9.52 5.04 13.30
CA ASN A 108 -10.74 5.70 12.85
C ASN A 108 -10.56 6.39 11.50
N ASP A 109 -9.42 7.06 11.34
CA ASP A 109 -9.03 7.69 10.09
C ASP A 109 -7.69 7.10 9.69
N ILE A 110 -7.58 6.71 8.42
CA ILE A 110 -6.32 6.20 7.89
C ILE A 110 -5.82 7.13 6.80
N SER A 111 -4.49 7.21 6.66
CA SER A 111 -3.87 8.14 5.73
C SER A 111 -2.88 7.44 4.81
N LEU A 112 -2.55 8.11 3.73
CA LEU A 112 -1.45 7.73 2.86
C LEU A 112 -0.90 8.99 2.20
N THR A 113 0.31 8.91 1.68
CA THR A 113 0.88 9.98 0.88
C THR A 113 1.29 9.43 -0.48
N THR A 114 1.15 10.25 -1.51
CA THR A 114 1.58 9.91 -2.86
C THR A 114 2.07 11.18 -3.54
N GLY A 115 2.83 11.02 -4.64
CA GLY A 115 3.37 12.18 -5.36
C GLY A 115 2.27 13.12 -5.83
N ALA A 116 2.55 14.42 -5.78
CA ALA A 116 1.59 15.47 -6.13
C ALA A 116 1.39 15.65 -7.64
N ASP A 117 2.21 15.03 -8.49
CA ASP A 117 2.09 15.15 -9.94
C ASP A 117 0.66 14.76 -10.39
N PRO A 118 -0.10 15.68 -11.03
CA PRO A 118 -1.46 15.37 -11.48
C PRO A 118 -1.53 14.19 -12.44
N LYS A 119 -0.44 13.84 -13.10
CA LYS A 119 -0.37 12.70 -14.01
C LYS A 119 -0.23 11.36 -13.29
N ASN A 120 0.01 11.40 -11.98
CA ASN A 120 0.12 10.19 -11.18
C ASN A 120 -1.26 9.51 -11.10
N ARG A 121 -1.35 8.28 -11.61
CA ARG A 121 -2.61 7.53 -11.67
C ARG A 121 -3.17 7.18 -10.29
N ALA A 122 -2.34 7.23 -9.26
CA ALA A 122 -2.76 6.93 -7.89
C ALA A 122 -3.88 7.86 -7.41
N HIS A 123 -3.87 9.12 -7.84
CA HIS A 123 -4.88 10.09 -7.43
C HIS A 123 -6.31 9.61 -7.77
N GLY A 124 -6.55 9.28 -9.04
CA GLY A 124 -7.86 8.78 -9.46
C GLY A 124 -8.21 7.44 -8.81
N PHE A 125 -7.22 6.58 -8.63
CA PHE A 125 -7.41 5.28 -8.00
C PHE A 125 -7.92 5.45 -6.56
N TYR A 126 -7.26 6.28 -5.73
CA TYR A 126 -7.68 6.48 -4.36
C TYR A 126 -9.02 7.21 -4.25
N GLU A 127 -9.23 8.23 -5.08
CA GLU A 127 -10.50 8.96 -5.09
C GLU A 127 -11.66 8.04 -5.45
N MET A 128 -11.48 7.15 -6.41
CA MET A 128 -12.49 6.16 -6.79
C MET A 128 -12.84 5.23 -5.64
N HIS A 129 -11.91 4.98 -4.72
CA HIS A 129 -12.10 4.08 -3.60
C HIS A 129 -12.47 4.81 -2.30
N GLY A 130 -12.91 6.06 -2.40
CA GLY A 130 -13.46 6.79 -1.26
C GLY A 130 -12.45 7.54 -0.42
N TRP A 131 -11.22 7.70 -0.91
CA TRP A 131 -10.21 8.50 -0.24
C TRP A 131 -10.33 9.96 -0.65
N HIS A 132 -10.02 10.87 0.26
CA HIS A 132 -10.10 12.31 0.03
C HIS A 132 -8.74 12.96 0.18
N CYS A 133 -8.37 13.79 -0.79
CA CYS A 133 -7.14 14.57 -0.73
C CYS A 133 -7.28 15.68 0.30
N THR A 134 -6.36 15.74 1.26
CA THR A 134 -6.37 16.80 2.28
C THR A 134 -5.50 17.99 1.91
N GLY A 135 -4.69 17.85 0.86
CA GLY A 135 -3.83 18.91 0.36
C GLY A 135 -2.38 18.48 0.26
N ASP A 136 -1.57 19.43 -0.18
CA ASP A 136 -0.14 19.20 -0.34
C ASP A 136 0.56 19.13 1.02
N ILE A 137 1.55 18.26 1.10
CA ILE A 137 2.46 18.20 2.23
C ILE A 137 3.89 18.46 1.71
N ASP A 138 4.86 18.47 2.62
CA ASP A 138 6.24 18.72 2.24
C ASP A 138 6.77 17.73 1.20
N ASN A 139 7.77 18.14 0.44
CA ASN A 139 8.51 17.31 -0.52
C ASN A 139 7.74 16.89 -1.77
N GLY A 140 6.73 17.65 -2.17
CA GLY A 140 6.01 17.37 -3.41
C GLY A 140 5.05 16.20 -3.34
N ASP A 141 4.59 15.85 -2.16
CA ASP A 141 3.58 14.81 -1.96
C ASP A 141 2.24 15.42 -1.58
N VAL A 142 1.18 14.65 -1.75
CA VAL A 142 -0.15 14.97 -1.25
C VAL A 142 -0.61 13.88 -0.30
N GLU A 143 -1.46 14.26 0.65
CA GLU A 143 -2.05 13.33 1.59
C GLU A 143 -3.48 13.00 1.21
N TYR A 144 -3.85 11.73 1.36
CA TYR A 144 -5.21 11.25 1.25
C TYR A 144 -5.64 10.63 2.57
N ILE A 145 -6.91 10.81 2.94
CA ILE A 145 -7.48 10.25 4.17
C ILE A 145 -8.77 9.52 3.82
N LYS A 146 -9.01 8.41 4.54
CA LYS A 146 -10.28 7.69 4.52
C LYS A 146 -10.72 7.40 5.93
N SER A 147 -11.96 7.74 6.25
CA SER A 147 -12.56 7.45 7.56
C SER A 147 -13.20 6.08 7.55
N ASN A 148 -13.23 5.44 8.71
CA ASN A 148 -13.87 4.13 8.88
C ASN A 148 -15.36 4.26 8.56
N PRO A 149 -15.87 3.57 7.51
CA PRO A 149 -17.27 3.69 7.12
C PRO A 149 -18.26 3.27 8.23
N SER A 150 -17.84 2.36 9.11
CA SER A 150 -18.68 1.91 10.21
C SER A 150 -19.01 2.99 11.21
N LEU A 151 -18.14 4.02 11.35
CA LEU A 151 -18.36 5.11 12.29
C LEU A 151 -19.47 6.04 11.82
N SER A 152 -19.59 6.26 10.52
CA SER A 152 -20.62 7.15 9.97
C SER A 152 -22.03 6.64 10.20
N LEU A 153 -22.20 5.34 10.45
CA LEU A 153 -23.49 4.73 10.74
C LEU A 153 -24.00 5.06 12.15
N PHE A 154 -23.12 5.46 13.04
CA PHE A 154 -23.41 5.71 14.45
C PHE A 154 -23.18 7.17 14.86
N ASP A 155 -22.88 8.01 13.90
CA ASP A 155 -22.48 9.39 14.15
C ASP A 155 -23.67 10.33 13.95
N PHE A 156 -24.77 9.98 14.55
CA PHE A 156 -26.01 10.75 14.48
C PHE A 156 -26.33 11.38 15.80
#